data_c651c74d8f9f07c5a28a1ec9da736bbe
#
_entry.id   c651c74d8f9f07c5a28a1ec9da736bbe
#
_cell.length_a   1.000
_cell.length_b   1.000
_cell.length_c   1.000
_cell.angle_alpha   90.00
_cell.angle_beta   90.00
_cell.angle_gamma   90.00
#
_symmetry.space_group_name_H-M   'P 1'
#
loop_
_entity.id
_entity.type
_entity.pdbx_description
1 polymer ?
#
loop_
_entity_poly.entity_id
_entity_poly.type
_entity_poly.pdbx_seq_one_letter_code
_entity_poly.pdbx_strand_id
1 'polypeptide(L)'
;MERRELFSSLASSLKGEKKLEKLLRPPYFNDESLFQSECHKCEAKCGTVCEEDIIKFSKDKTPYIVFGLKGCTYCDECALACEFDVLKVENLKHLNAIITINKNKCLSWHHTMCFSCKDPCLDNAIDFEAMFMPTINDKCTNCGFCISKCPVDAIDIKVL
;
A
#
# COMPACT_ATOMS: atom_id res chain seq x y z
N MET A 1 -45.63 -13.74 -25.18
CA MET A 1 -44.33 -13.14 -24.81
C MET A 1 -44.46 -12.64 -23.38
N GLU A 2 -43.91 -13.39 -22.44
CA GLU A 2 -44.16 -13.17 -21.02
C GLU A 2 -43.25 -12.08 -20.44
N ARG A 3 -43.85 -11.12 -19.77
CA ARG A 3 -43.17 -10.02 -19.07
C ARG A 3 -42.18 -10.47 -17.98
N ARG A 4 -42.14 -11.75 -17.67
CA ARG A 4 -41.26 -12.33 -16.63
C ARG A 4 -39.80 -12.56 -17.07
N GLU A 5 -39.54 -12.72 -18.34
CA GLU A 5 -38.19 -12.97 -18.86
C GLU A 5 -37.33 -11.70 -18.95
N LEU A 6 -37.95 -10.53 -19.07
CA LEU A 6 -37.24 -9.23 -19.14
C LEU A 6 -36.60 -8.82 -17.79
N PHE A 7 -37.15 -9.25 -16.68
CA PHE A 7 -36.61 -8.94 -15.35
C PHE A 7 -35.46 -9.87 -14.91
N SER A 8 -35.41 -11.10 -15.44
CA SER A 8 -34.32 -12.02 -15.13
C SER A 8 -33.01 -11.66 -15.85
N SER A 9 -33.09 -11.07 -17.03
CA SER A 9 -31.89 -10.63 -17.77
C SER A 9 -31.28 -9.34 -17.21
N LEU A 10 -32.10 -8.46 -16.59
CA LEU A 10 -31.62 -7.26 -15.89
C LEU A 10 -30.96 -7.57 -14.57
N ALA A 11 -31.41 -8.60 -13.84
CA ALA A 11 -30.82 -9.01 -12.57
C ALA A 11 -29.44 -9.69 -12.72
N SER A 12 -29.16 -10.28 -13.87
CA SER A 12 -27.82 -10.88 -14.16
C SER A 12 -26.78 -9.83 -14.54
N SER A 13 -27.19 -8.67 -15.06
CA SER A 13 -26.27 -7.58 -15.40
C SER A 13 -25.81 -6.73 -14.20
N LEU A 14 -26.44 -6.91 -13.03
CA LEU A 14 -26.11 -6.19 -11.78
C LEU A 14 -25.16 -6.98 -10.87
N LYS A 15 -24.75 -8.19 -11.24
CA LYS A 15 -23.59 -8.83 -10.63
C LYS A 15 -22.33 -8.18 -11.20
N GLY A 16 -22.05 -6.95 -10.75
CA GLY A 16 -20.74 -6.35 -10.90
C GLY A 16 -19.73 -7.37 -10.36
N GLU A 17 -18.81 -7.81 -11.22
CA GLU A 17 -17.63 -8.53 -10.79
C GLU A 17 -17.03 -7.71 -9.64
N LYS A 18 -17.03 -8.26 -8.44
CA LYS A 18 -16.26 -7.73 -7.32
C LYS A 18 -14.82 -7.82 -7.77
N LYS A 19 -14.31 -6.73 -8.38
CA LYS A 19 -12.89 -6.57 -8.64
C LYS A 19 -12.25 -6.76 -7.29
N LEU A 20 -11.54 -7.86 -7.10
CA LEU A 20 -10.76 -8.13 -5.91
C LEU A 20 -9.82 -6.94 -5.77
N GLU A 21 -10.09 -6.07 -4.81
CA GLU A 21 -9.18 -4.96 -4.51
C GLU A 21 -7.86 -5.60 -4.10
N LYS A 22 -6.82 -5.36 -4.87
CA LYS A 22 -5.48 -5.81 -4.53
C LYS A 22 -5.08 -5.14 -3.22
N LEU A 23 -4.73 -5.93 -2.23
CA LEU A 23 -4.32 -5.43 -0.93
C LEU A 23 -2.82 -5.11 -0.94
N LEU A 24 -2.45 -4.00 -0.31
CA LEU A 24 -1.06 -3.68 -0.06
C LEU A 24 -0.52 -4.66 0.99
N ARG A 25 0.36 -5.58 0.58
CA ARG A 25 0.91 -6.62 1.45
C ARG A 25 2.14 -6.12 2.21
N PRO A 26 2.43 -6.68 3.40
CA PRO A 26 3.72 -6.47 4.06
C PRO A 26 4.89 -6.84 3.14
N PRO A 27 6.07 -6.23 3.30
CA PRO A 27 7.25 -6.60 2.51
C PRO A 27 7.70 -8.04 2.81
N TYR A 28 8.70 -8.55 2.09
CA TYR A 28 9.33 -9.84 2.32
C TYR A 28 8.52 -11.07 1.89
N PHE A 29 7.42 -10.92 1.16
CA PHE A 29 6.71 -12.05 0.56
C PHE A 29 7.22 -12.31 -0.87
N ASN A 30 7.10 -13.55 -1.32
CA ASN A 30 7.41 -13.96 -2.69
C ASN A 30 6.18 -14.50 -3.42
N ASP A 31 5.28 -15.15 -2.69
CA ASP A 31 4.05 -15.74 -3.24
C ASP A 31 2.83 -15.22 -2.47
N GLU A 32 1.95 -14.49 -3.17
CA GLU A 32 0.75 -13.92 -2.58
C GLU A 32 -0.28 -14.99 -2.16
N SER A 33 -0.24 -16.19 -2.77
CA SER A 33 -1.16 -17.29 -2.44
C SER A 33 -0.96 -17.81 -1.01
N LEU A 34 0.26 -17.69 -0.48
CA LEU A 34 0.61 -18.11 0.87
C LEU A 34 -0.14 -17.32 1.95
N PHE A 35 -0.52 -16.07 1.69
CA PHE A 35 -1.33 -15.32 2.64
C PHE A 35 -2.68 -15.99 2.91
N GLN A 36 -3.29 -16.59 1.90
CA GLN A 36 -4.58 -17.24 2.05
C GLN A 36 -4.46 -18.65 2.64
N SER A 37 -3.42 -19.40 2.29
CA SER A 37 -3.24 -20.79 2.75
C SER A 37 -2.68 -20.89 4.17
N GLU A 38 -1.85 -19.95 4.61
CA GLU A 38 -1.09 -20.07 5.86
C GLU A 38 -1.54 -19.08 6.94
N CYS A 39 -1.85 -17.81 6.60
CA CYS A 39 -2.10 -16.78 7.60
C CYS A 39 -3.30 -17.05 8.51
N HIS A 40 -4.29 -17.83 8.06
CA HIS A 40 -5.44 -18.18 8.90
C HIS A 40 -5.08 -19.07 10.10
N LYS A 41 -3.94 -19.77 10.04
CA LYS A 41 -3.40 -20.64 11.10
C LYS A 41 -2.58 -19.87 12.14
N CYS A 42 -2.22 -18.62 11.82
CA CYS A 42 -1.32 -17.80 12.59
C CYS A 42 -2.05 -16.90 13.60
N GLU A 43 -1.39 -16.58 14.71
CA GLU A 43 -1.84 -15.61 15.72
C GLU A 43 -1.58 -14.14 15.34
N ALA A 44 -1.32 -13.87 14.05
CA ALA A 44 -1.11 -12.52 13.53
C ALA A 44 0.14 -11.79 14.11
N LYS A 45 1.20 -12.52 14.43
CA LYS A 45 2.42 -12.00 15.08
C LYS A 45 3.07 -10.85 14.32
N CYS A 46 3.07 -10.89 12.97
CA CYS A 46 3.64 -9.81 12.16
C CYS A 46 3.00 -8.44 12.43
N GLY A 47 1.72 -8.37 12.79
CA GLY A 47 1.08 -7.13 13.19
C GLY A 47 1.44 -6.69 14.60
N THR A 48 1.62 -7.64 15.52
CA THR A 48 1.94 -7.35 16.92
C THR A 48 3.35 -6.77 17.09
N VAL A 49 4.32 -7.23 16.28
CA VAL A 49 5.71 -6.76 16.34
C VAL A 49 5.95 -5.48 15.53
N CYS A 50 4.97 -5.02 14.76
CA CYS A 50 5.12 -3.82 13.94
C CYS A 50 5.02 -2.55 14.80
N GLU A 51 6.15 -1.93 15.14
CA GLU A 51 6.19 -0.69 15.93
C GLU A 51 5.47 0.49 15.26
N GLU A 52 5.38 0.47 13.92
CA GLU A 52 4.67 1.50 13.16
C GLU A 52 3.15 1.28 13.14
N ASP A 53 2.67 0.13 13.61
CA ASP A 53 1.24 -0.26 13.65
C ASP A 53 0.51 -0.11 12.30
N ILE A 54 1.23 -0.33 11.20
CA ILE A 54 0.69 -0.21 9.83
C ILE A 54 0.13 -1.52 9.29
N ILE A 55 0.41 -2.67 9.92
CA ILE A 55 -0.11 -3.98 9.51
C ILE A 55 -1.48 -4.20 10.15
N LYS A 56 -2.49 -4.34 9.31
CA LYS A 56 -3.87 -4.64 9.70
C LYS A 56 -4.28 -5.99 9.12
N PHE A 57 -5.38 -6.55 9.59
CA PHE A 57 -5.84 -7.86 9.17
C PHE A 57 -7.24 -7.80 8.58
N SER A 58 -7.43 -8.50 7.46
CA SER A 58 -8.73 -8.71 6.85
C SER A 58 -9.59 -9.68 7.67
N LYS A 59 -10.84 -9.88 7.25
CA LYS A 59 -11.73 -10.89 7.86
C LYS A 59 -11.14 -12.31 7.78
N ASP A 60 -10.36 -12.59 6.75
CA ASP A 60 -9.70 -13.87 6.50
C ASP A 60 -8.35 -13.98 7.20
N LYS A 61 -8.07 -13.10 8.17
CA LYS A 61 -6.80 -13.00 8.91
C LYS A 61 -5.56 -12.75 8.03
N THR A 62 -5.72 -12.38 6.77
CA THR A 62 -4.58 -12.03 5.93
C THR A 62 -4.09 -10.62 6.21
N PRO A 63 -2.76 -10.40 6.37
CA PRO A 63 -2.20 -9.09 6.67
C PRO A 63 -2.22 -8.16 5.45
N TYR A 64 -2.49 -6.89 5.69
CA TYR A 64 -2.33 -5.82 4.71
C TYR A 64 -1.85 -4.54 5.39
N ILE A 65 -1.25 -3.64 4.61
CA ILE A 65 -0.74 -2.37 5.12
C ILE A 65 -1.77 -1.27 4.93
N VAL A 66 -1.91 -0.46 5.96
CA VAL A 66 -2.62 0.81 5.93
C VAL A 66 -1.68 1.90 6.43
N PHE A 67 -1.29 2.78 5.53
CA PHE A 67 -0.53 3.96 5.91
C PHE A 67 -1.47 4.98 6.59
N GLY A 68 -1.28 5.14 7.91
CA GLY A 68 -1.89 6.20 8.68
C GLY A 68 -0.94 7.41 8.74
N LEU A 69 -0.47 7.73 9.94
CA LEU A 69 0.53 8.79 10.16
C LEU A 69 1.98 8.31 9.96
N LYS A 70 2.18 7.03 9.74
CA LYS A 70 3.46 6.34 9.71
C LYS A 70 3.62 5.54 8.40
N GLY A 71 4.84 5.11 8.12
CA GLY A 71 5.22 4.31 6.97
C GLY A 71 5.97 3.05 7.38
N CYS A 72 6.46 2.27 6.42
CA CYS A 72 7.27 1.08 6.66
C CYS A 72 8.75 1.44 6.81
N THR A 73 9.35 1.09 7.95
CA THR A 73 10.80 1.28 8.20
C THR A 73 11.66 0.16 7.64
N TYR A 74 11.04 -0.91 7.12
CA TYR A 74 11.75 -2.11 6.67
C TYR A 74 12.68 -2.71 7.76
N CYS A 75 12.19 -2.79 8.99
CA CYS A 75 12.93 -3.27 10.17
C CYS A 75 13.08 -4.80 10.26
N ASP A 76 12.53 -5.55 9.30
CA ASP A 76 12.55 -7.02 9.19
C ASP A 76 11.70 -7.77 10.26
N GLU A 77 11.25 -7.11 11.32
CA GLU A 77 10.55 -7.74 12.46
C GLU A 77 9.32 -8.57 12.05
N CYS A 78 8.53 -8.09 11.08
CA CYS A 78 7.37 -8.82 10.61
C CYS A 78 7.74 -10.14 9.89
N ALA A 79 8.89 -10.19 9.22
CA ALA A 79 9.41 -11.39 8.60
C ALA A 79 10.02 -12.35 9.63
N LEU A 80 10.78 -11.82 10.60
CA LEU A 80 11.36 -12.60 11.69
C LEU A 80 10.30 -13.27 12.59
N ALA A 81 9.14 -12.60 12.77
CA ALA A 81 8.03 -13.14 13.55
C ALA A 81 7.13 -14.09 12.76
N CYS A 82 7.37 -14.31 11.46
CA CYS A 82 6.53 -15.14 10.62
C CYS A 82 6.86 -16.62 10.75
N GLU A 83 6.09 -17.37 11.53
CA GLU A 83 6.30 -18.80 11.79
C GLU A 83 5.96 -19.72 10.60
N PHE A 84 5.21 -19.21 9.61
CA PHE A 84 4.73 -19.99 8.47
C PHE A 84 5.46 -19.66 7.18
N ASP A 85 6.59 -18.99 7.27
CA ASP A 85 7.45 -18.65 6.12
C ASP A 85 6.76 -17.89 4.98
N VAL A 86 5.64 -17.23 5.25
CA VAL A 86 4.95 -16.35 4.29
C VAL A 86 5.77 -15.10 4.02
N LEU A 87 6.36 -14.54 5.09
CA LEU A 87 7.31 -13.43 5.01
C LEU A 87 8.69 -13.97 5.39
N LYS A 88 9.70 -13.68 4.57
CA LYS A 88 11.10 -14.11 4.80
C LYS A 88 12.05 -12.96 4.51
N VAL A 89 13.01 -12.75 5.38
CA VAL A 89 14.01 -11.67 5.25
C VAL A 89 14.80 -11.76 3.94
N GLU A 90 15.00 -12.98 3.40
CA GLU A 90 15.68 -13.21 2.12
C GLU A 90 14.89 -12.72 0.90
N ASN A 91 13.57 -12.52 1.05
CA ASN A 91 12.71 -12.06 -0.03
C ASN A 91 12.86 -10.56 -0.23
N LEU A 92 12.26 -10.07 -1.32
CA LEU A 92 12.39 -8.68 -1.74
C LEU A 92 11.92 -7.71 -0.66
N LYS A 93 12.80 -6.79 -0.28
CA LYS A 93 12.57 -5.71 0.66
C LYS A 93 11.83 -4.55 -0.04
N HIS A 94 10.60 -4.80 -0.47
CA HIS A 94 9.81 -3.87 -1.26
C HIS A 94 8.32 -4.10 -1.06
N LEU A 95 7.53 -3.04 -1.09
CA LEU A 95 6.08 -3.14 -1.08
C LEU A 95 5.53 -3.27 -2.50
N ASN A 96 4.47 -4.06 -2.68
CA ASN A 96 3.79 -4.28 -3.96
C ASN A 96 2.94 -3.06 -4.38
N ALA A 97 3.56 -1.91 -4.43
CA ALA A 97 2.89 -0.65 -4.75
C ALA A 97 3.81 0.30 -5.52
N ILE A 98 3.21 1.31 -6.11
CA ILE A 98 3.88 2.47 -6.68
C ILE A 98 3.29 3.72 -6.05
N ILE A 99 4.17 4.58 -5.51
CA ILE A 99 3.80 5.90 -4.99
C ILE A 99 4.05 6.94 -6.08
N THR A 100 3.08 7.81 -6.29
CA THR A 100 3.13 8.87 -7.30
C THR A 100 2.67 10.21 -6.74
N ILE A 101 3.16 11.31 -7.32
CA ILE A 101 2.71 12.65 -6.96
C ILE A 101 1.66 13.12 -7.96
N ASN A 102 0.49 13.46 -7.44
CA ASN A 102 -0.57 14.06 -8.23
C ASN A 102 -0.27 15.54 -8.47
N LYS A 103 0.18 15.85 -9.67
CA LYS A 103 0.59 17.20 -10.07
C LYS A 103 -0.53 18.22 -9.93
N ASN A 104 -1.77 17.81 -10.15
CA ASN A 104 -2.92 18.70 -10.09
C ASN A 104 -3.32 19.10 -8.66
N LYS A 105 -2.93 18.29 -7.65
CA LYS A 105 -3.19 18.59 -6.24
C LYS A 105 -1.97 19.19 -5.53
N CYS A 106 -0.78 18.91 -6.02
CA CYS A 106 0.47 19.25 -5.32
C CYS A 106 0.71 20.76 -5.30
N LEU A 107 0.84 21.34 -4.10
CA LEU A 107 1.11 22.77 -3.92
C LEU A 107 2.39 23.23 -4.65
N SER A 108 3.43 22.39 -4.61
CA SER A 108 4.71 22.75 -5.22
C SER A 108 4.65 22.75 -6.76
N TRP A 109 3.78 21.97 -7.37
CA TRP A 109 3.48 22.05 -8.80
C TRP A 109 2.69 23.33 -9.18
N HIS A 110 2.07 23.97 -8.18
CA HIS A 110 1.36 25.27 -8.33
C HIS A 110 2.18 26.44 -7.75
N HIS A 111 3.51 26.35 -7.79
CA HIS A 111 4.45 27.40 -7.39
C HIS A 111 4.31 27.85 -5.92
N THR A 112 3.78 27.02 -5.06
CA THR A 112 3.77 27.23 -3.62
C THR A 112 4.91 26.42 -2.99
N MET A 113 5.81 27.04 -2.25
CA MET A 113 6.92 26.32 -1.58
C MET A 113 6.35 25.30 -0.59
N CYS A 114 6.62 24.01 -0.84
CA CYS A 114 6.22 22.91 0.01
C CYS A 114 7.18 21.74 -0.14
N PHE A 115 7.81 21.34 0.96
CA PHE A 115 8.77 20.21 1.02
C PHE A 115 8.32 19.09 1.94
N SER A 116 7.05 19.09 2.40
CA SER A 116 6.53 18.18 3.42
C SER A 116 6.69 16.69 3.09
N CYS A 117 6.74 16.32 1.82
CA CYS A 117 6.97 14.94 1.40
C CYS A 117 8.46 14.57 1.37
N LYS A 118 9.37 15.54 1.23
CA LYS A 118 10.82 15.32 1.18
C LYS A 118 11.40 15.04 2.56
N ASP A 119 10.98 15.81 3.57
CA ASP A 119 11.54 15.71 4.91
C ASP A 119 11.46 14.32 5.54
N PRO A 120 10.34 13.57 5.42
CA PRO A 120 10.23 12.23 5.97
C PRO A 120 10.81 11.12 5.07
N CYS A 121 11.32 11.46 3.88
CA CYS A 121 11.81 10.47 2.92
C CYS A 121 13.20 9.97 3.32
N LEU A 122 13.27 8.78 3.92
CA LEU A 122 14.51 8.17 4.40
C LEU A 122 15.49 7.86 3.25
N ASP A 123 14.97 7.55 2.07
CA ASP A 123 15.76 7.15 0.89
C ASP A 123 16.19 8.33 0.01
N ASN A 124 15.83 9.57 0.39
CA ASN A 124 16.04 10.75 -0.47
C ASN A 124 15.51 10.56 -1.90
N ALA A 125 14.34 9.93 -2.02
CA ALA A 125 13.74 9.55 -3.29
C ALA A 125 12.88 10.66 -3.92
N ILE A 126 12.83 11.87 -3.33
CA ILE A 126 12.02 12.97 -3.83
C ILE A 126 12.93 14.12 -4.22
N ASP A 127 12.99 14.37 -5.52
CA ASP A 127 13.76 15.46 -6.11
C ASP A 127 12.87 16.64 -6.45
N PHE A 128 13.43 17.86 -6.36
CA PHE A 128 12.75 19.10 -6.69
C PHE A 128 13.50 19.82 -7.82
N GLU A 129 12.81 20.18 -8.87
CA GLU A 129 13.35 21.03 -9.91
C GLU A 129 13.18 22.52 -9.50
N ALA A 130 14.29 23.24 -9.37
CA ALA A 130 14.30 24.67 -8.98
C ALA A 130 13.41 24.99 -7.75
N MET A 131 13.43 24.14 -6.73
CA MET A 131 12.62 24.20 -5.49
C MET A 131 11.12 23.95 -5.67
N PHE A 132 10.68 23.61 -6.87
CA PHE A 132 9.30 23.28 -7.21
C PHE A 132 9.22 21.91 -7.90
N MET A 133 8.06 21.53 -8.36
CA MET A 133 7.83 20.36 -9.22
C MET A 133 8.48 19.07 -8.70
N PRO A 134 8.10 18.59 -7.49
CA PRO A 134 8.67 17.37 -6.94
C PRO A 134 8.39 16.16 -7.83
N THR A 135 9.40 15.32 -7.98
CA THR A 135 9.34 14.04 -8.69
C THR A 135 9.88 12.93 -7.80
N ILE A 136 9.40 11.71 -8.01
CA ILE A 136 9.88 10.52 -7.30
C ILE A 136 10.88 9.82 -8.20
N ASN A 137 12.07 9.54 -7.68
CA ASN A 137 13.14 8.84 -8.38
C ASN A 137 13.15 7.32 -8.06
N ASP A 138 14.07 6.60 -8.67
CA ASP A 138 14.22 5.13 -8.58
C ASP A 138 14.68 4.59 -7.22
N LYS A 139 15.07 5.47 -6.29
CA LYS A 139 15.40 5.08 -4.92
C LYS A 139 14.16 4.84 -4.06
N CYS A 140 12.97 5.16 -4.57
CA CYS A 140 11.73 5.04 -3.80
C CYS A 140 11.42 3.58 -3.47
N THR A 141 11.40 3.25 -2.17
CA THR A 141 11.04 1.94 -1.64
C THR A 141 9.54 1.78 -1.39
N ASN A 142 8.74 2.79 -1.70
CA ASN A 142 7.30 2.84 -1.44
C ASN A 142 6.92 2.72 0.05
N CYS A 143 7.79 3.16 0.95
CA CYS A 143 7.63 3.05 2.40
C CYS A 143 6.42 3.80 2.98
N GLY A 144 5.88 4.80 2.29
CA GLY A 144 4.64 5.49 2.64
C GLY A 144 4.77 6.68 3.60
N PHE A 145 5.95 6.99 4.14
CA PHE A 145 6.11 8.11 5.09
C PHE A 145 5.70 9.48 4.51
N CYS A 146 5.87 9.69 3.22
CA CYS A 146 5.48 10.93 2.53
C CYS A 146 3.97 11.14 2.44
N ILE A 147 3.16 10.06 2.47
CA ILE A 147 1.71 10.11 2.24
C ILE A 147 1.04 10.96 3.31
N SER A 148 1.24 10.64 4.58
CA SER A 148 0.61 11.33 5.71
C SER A 148 1.10 12.74 5.94
N LYS A 149 2.22 13.12 5.35
CA LYS A 149 2.81 14.46 5.50
C LYS A 149 2.36 15.44 4.42
N CYS A 150 1.67 14.95 3.41
CA CYS A 150 1.15 15.82 2.35
C CYS A 150 -0.09 16.59 2.82
N PRO A 151 -0.03 17.93 2.92
CA PRO A 151 -1.14 18.72 3.47
C PRO A 151 -2.37 18.79 2.57
N VAL A 152 -2.25 18.33 1.31
CA VAL A 152 -3.32 18.39 0.29
C VAL A 152 -3.60 17.02 -0.33
N ASP A 153 -3.16 15.93 0.30
CA ASP A 153 -3.35 14.56 -0.18
C ASP A 153 -2.99 14.38 -1.66
N ALA A 154 -1.83 14.92 -2.04
CA ALA A 154 -1.32 14.84 -3.41
C ALA A 154 -0.41 13.62 -3.66
N ILE A 155 -0.24 12.74 -2.67
CA ILE A 155 0.54 11.51 -2.83
C ILE A 155 -0.43 10.34 -2.99
N ASP A 156 -0.46 9.78 -4.20
CA ASP A 156 -1.29 8.65 -4.53
C ASP A 156 -0.48 7.34 -4.42
N ILE A 157 -1.12 6.25 -3.98
CA ILE A 157 -0.55 4.91 -3.94
C ILE A 157 -1.38 3.98 -4.81
N LYS A 158 -0.72 3.22 -5.66
CA LYS A 158 -1.33 2.20 -6.51
C LYS A 158 -0.73 0.84 -6.17
N VAL A 159 -1.54 -0.08 -5.70
CA VAL A 159 -1.14 -1.48 -5.46
C VAL A 159 -0.98 -2.20 -6.81
N LEU A 160 0.09 -2.99 -6.96
CA LEU A 160 0.48 -3.70 -8.20
C LEU A 160 -0.24 -5.04 -8.37
#